data_d67c6e14d678a4ad56abf60ac2c9fb61
#
_entry.id   d67c6e14d678a4ad56abf60ac2c9fb61
#
_cell.length_a   1.000
_cell.length_b   1.000
_cell.length_c   1.000
_cell.angle_alpha   90.00
_cell.angle_beta   90.00
_cell.angle_gamma   90.00
#
_symmetry.space_group_name_H-M   'P 1'
#
loop_
_entity.id
_entity.type
_entity.pdbx_description
1 polymer ?
#
loop_
_entity_poly.entity_id
_entity_poly.type
_entity_poly.pdbx_seq_one_letter_code
_entity_poly.pdbx_strand_id
1 'polypeptide(L)'
;DEEEFRNTAKELGIDPEKYIQALRKVPVSTEKRIRSSANLLGIIVNQLVNLEYFKHVNAGRLDKVKDEISKSGELIAEINDNTGHLKGIANRQTILSLNATIEAARSGEAGKGFAVVAKSMQELSGQSASIYNDIEKSVGEITRLMSDISTAFEESK
;
A
#
# COMPACT_ATOMS: atom_id res chain seq x y z
N ASP A 1 -6.25 -10.00 62.69
CA ASP A 1 -7.07 -10.11 63.88
C ASP A 1 -7.33 -8.69 64.42
N GLU A 2 -8.61 -8.38 64.83
CA GLU A 2 -8.93 -7.02 65.34
C GLU A 2 -8.08 -6.65 66.56
N GLU A 3 -7.68 -7.61 67.36
CA GLU A 3 -6.85 -7.39 68.54
C GLU A 3 -5.40 -6.95 68.19
N GLU A 4 -4.84 -7.50 67.13
CA GLU A 4 -3.54 -7.10 66.57
C GLU A 4 -3.58 -5.66 66.05
N PHE A 5 -4.64 -5.28 65.36
CA PHE A 5 -4.84 -3.90 64.89
C PHE A 5 -5.04 -2.90 66.02
N ARG A 6 -5.71 -3.30 67.14
CA ARG A 6 -5.83 -2.48 68.34
C ARG A 6 -4.49 -2.24 69.01
N ASN A 7 -3.61 -3.25 69.02
CA ASN A 7 -2.26 -3.13 69.58
C ASN A 7 -1.38 -2.23 68.73
N THR A 8 -1.44 -2.42 67.39
CA THR A 8 -0.74 -1.52 66.47
C THR A 8 -1.20 -0.07 66.60
N ALA A 9 -2.47 0.18 66.78
CA ALA A 9 -2.98 1.54 66.99
C ALA A 9 -2.44 2.17 68.28
N LYS A 10 -2.35 1.39 69.38
CA LYS A 10 -1.74 1.86 70.64
C LYS A 10 -0.26 2.19 70.49
N GLU A 11 0.51 1.35 69.76
CA GLU A 11 1.91 1.59 69.47
C GLU A 11 2.13 2.87 68.65
N LEU A 12 1.22 3.17 67.74
CA LEU A 12 1.26 4.36 66.89
C LEU A 12 0.69 5.62 67.58
N GLY A 13 0.17 5.51 68.81
CA GLY A 13 -0.44 6.64 69.52
C GLY A 13 -1.76 7.10 68.93
N ILE A 14 -2.49 6.21 68.24
CA ILE A 14 -3.78 6.46 67.60
C ILE A 14 -4.86 5.85 68.49
N ASP A 15 -6.04 6.52 68.54
CA ASP A 15 -7.23 6.01 69.25
C ASP A 15 -7.63 4.66 68.61
N PRO A 16 -7.56 3.52 69.36
CA PRO A 16 -7.86 2.20 68.83
C PRO A 16 -9.25 2.03 68.25
N GLU A 17 -10.28 2.69 68.87
CA GLU A 17 -11.65 2.57 68.37
C GLU A 17 -11.85 3.31 67.05
N LYS A 18 -11.28 4.48 66.92
CA LYS A 18 -11.30 5.22 65.66
C LYS A 18 -10.56 4.49 64.54
N TYR A 19 -9.42 3.85 64.90
CA TYR A 19 -8.65 3.06 63.96
C TYR A 19 -9.45 1.84 63.45
N ILE A 20 -10.08 1.10 64.33
CA ILE A 20 -10.94 -0.05 63.97
C ILE A 20 -12.17 0.40 63.15
N GLN A 21 -12.81 1.53 63.50
CA GLN A 21 -13.92 2.07 62.70
C GLN A 21 -13.47 2.44 61.29
N ALA A 22 -12.27 3.00 61.15
CA ALA A 22 -11.71 3.31 59.80
C ALA A 22 -11.37 2.03 59.05
N LEU A 23 -10.82 1.02 59.74
CA LEU A 23 -10.47 -0.28 59.13
C LEU A 23 -11.68 -1.04 58.63
N ARG A 24 -12.81 -0.99 59.35
CA ARG A 24 -14.10 -1.59 58.92
C ARG A 24 -14.69 -0.95 57.67
N LYS A 25 -14.30 0.28 57.36
CA LYS A 25 -14.72 0.98 56.11
C LYS A 25 -13.86 0.59 54.91
N VAL A 26 -12.71 -0.05 55.13
CA VAL A 26 -11.83 -0.51 54.03
C VAL A 26 -12.47 -1.75 53.41
N PRO A 27 -12.78 -1.74 52.11
CA PRO A 27 -13.35 -2.90 51.43
C PRO A 27 -12.37 -4.05 51.42
N VAL A 28 -12.70 -5.14 52.14
CA VAL A 28 -11.87 -6.36 52.16
C VAL A 28 -12.12 -7.16 50.89
N SER A 29 -11.05 -7.43 50.16
CA SER A 29 -11.13 -8.29 48.96
C SER A 29 -10.37 -9.61 49.22
N THR A 30 -10.89 -10.71 48.72
CA THR A 30 -10.22 -12.01 48.84
C THR A 30 -8.99 -12.04 47.95
N GLU A 31 -7.93 -12.75 48.35
CA GLU A 31 -6.70 -12.94 47.56
C GLU A 31 -7.02 -13.42 46.12
N LYS A 32 -7.98 -14.36 46.00
CA LYS A 32 -8.45 -14.86 44.72
C LYS A 32 -9.00 -13.73 43.81
N ARG A 33 -9.75 -12.79 44.40
CA ARG A 33 -10.32 -11.65 43.66
C ARG A 33 -9.27 -10.65 43.24
N ILE A 34 -8.29 -10.37 44.12
CA ILE A 34 -7.14 -9.50 43.79
C ILE A 34 -6.31 -10.11 42.66
N ARG A 35 -5.99 -11.40 42.77
CA ARG A 35 -5.21 -12.13 41.76
C ARG A 35 -5.91 -12.20 40.42
N SER A 36 -7.24 -12.45 40.42
CA SER A 36 -8.05 -12.46 39.19
C SER A 36 -8.09 -11.07 38.53
N SER A 37 -8.26 -10.00 39.33
CA SER A 37 -8.25 -8.63 38.82
C SER A 37 -6.88 -8.24 38.26
N ALA A 38 -5.78 -8.63 38.91
CA ALA A 38 -4.42 -8.40 38.43
C ALA A 38 -4.15 -9.13 37.10
N ASN A 39 -4.58 -10.39 36.97
CA ASN A 39 -4.48 -11.16 35.73
C ASN A 39 -5.29 -10.52 34.60
N LEU A 40 -6.53 -10.10 34.87
CA LEU A 40 -7.36 -9.42 33.87
C LEU A 40 -6.72 -8.10 33.41
N LEU A 41 -6.20 -7.31 34.35
CA LEU A 41 -5.46 -6.09 34.04
C LEU A 41 -4.23 -6.37 33.17
N GLY A 42 -3.46 -7.42 33.48
CA GLY A 42 -2.32 -7.86 32.69
C GLY A 42 -2.71 -8.22 31.25
N ILE A 43 -3.82 -8.94 31.07
CA ILE A 43 -4.33 -9.28 29.74
C ILE A 43 -4.72 -8.01 28.97
N ILE A 44 -5.48 -7.10 29.61
CA ILE A 44 -5.93 -5.84 28.98
C ILE A 44 -4.72 -4.98 28.56
N VAL A 45 -3.76 -4.79 29.46
CA VAL A 45 -2.55 -4.01 29.15
C VAL A 45 -1.77 -4.63 28.00
N ASN A 46 -1.61 -5.95 28.01
CA ASN A 46 -0.89 -6.64 26.92
C ASN A 46 -1.63 -6.49 25.56
N GLN A 47 -2.96 -6.56 25.57
CA GLN A 47 -3.75 -6.32 24.37
C GLN A 47 -3.64 -4.87 23.87
N LEU A 48 -3.67 -3.88 24.78
CA LEU A 48 -3.50 -2.47 24.41
C LEU A 48 -2.11 -2.19 23.82
N VAL A 49 -1.05 -2.74 24.43
CA VAL A 49 0.32 -2.62 23.91
C VAL A 49 0.45 -3.24 22.52
N ASN A 50 -0.10 -4.45 22.33
CA ASN A 50 -0.09 -5.10 21.03
C ASN A 50 -0.88 -4.31 19.98
N LEU A 51 -2.04 -3.78 20.34
CA LEU A 51 -2.86 -2.96 19.43
C LEU A 51 -2.11 -1.70 18.98
N GLU A 52 -1.45 -1.01 19.92
CA GLU A 52 -0.67 0.19 19.59
C GLU A 52 0.55 -0.13 18.74
N TYR A 53 1.23 -1.24 19.01
CA TYR A 53 2.32 -1.75 18.19
C TYR A 53 1.85 -2.05 16.75
N PHE A 54 0.72 -2.76 16.60
CA PHE A 54 0.15 -3.05 15.28
C PHE A 54 -0.25 -1.79 14.53
N LYS A 55 -0.85 -0.80 15.19
CA LYS A 55 -1.18 0.49 14.58
C LYS A 55 0.07 1.18 14.05
N HIS A 56 1.13 1.26 14.86
CA HIS A 56 2.37 1.92 14.46
C HIS A 56 3.06 1.22 13.28
N VAL A 57 3.15 -0.12 13.32
CA VAL A 57 3.74 -0.91 12.24
C VAL A 57 2.92 -0.79 10.95
N ASN A 58 1.60 -0.83 11.04
CA ASN A 58 0.74 -0.70 9.87
C ASN A 58 0.81 0.70 9.28
N ALA A 59 0.83 1.76 10.09
CA ALA A 59 1.00 3.13 9.60
C ALA A 59 2.29 3.27 8.77
N GLY A 60 3.43 2.78 9.27
CA GLY A 60 4.69 2.82 8.52
C GLY A 60 4.68 1.98 7.23
N ARG A 61 3.93 0.88 7.20
CA ARG A 61 3.74 0.08 5.97
C ARG A 61 2.86 0.81 4.95
N LEU A 62 1.80 1.47 5.41
CA LEU A 62 0.90 2.23 4.56
C LEU A 62 1.63 3.40 3.88
N ASP A 63 2.44 4.15 4.63
CA ASP A 63 3.25 5.24 4.08
C ASP A 63 4.20 4.73 2.99
N LYS A 64 4.87 3.60 3.24
CA LYS A 64 5.76 2.99 2.26
C LYS A 64 5.04 2.55 0.98
N VAL A 65 3.86 1.93 1.11
CA VAL A 65 3.04 1.55 -0.05
C VAL A 65 2.59 2.78 -0.83
N LYS A 66 2.23 3.86 -0.16
CA LYS A 66 1.87 5.13 -0.81
C LYS A 66 3.02 5.70 -1.64
N ASP A 67 4.25 5.68 -1.11
CA ASP A 67 5.44 6.11 -1.84
C ASP A 67 5.71 5.22 -3.07
N GLU A 68 5.52 3.91 -2.93
CA GLU A 68 5.70 2.97 -4.05
C GLU A 68 4.63 3.16 -5.14
N ILE A 69 3.38 3.46 -4.76
CA ILE A 69 2.30 3.82 -5.69
C ILE A 69 2.65 5.09 -6.45
N SER A 70 3.14 6.13 -5.75
CA SER A 70 3.55 7.39 -6.38
C SER A 70 4.66 7.18 -7.42
N LYS A 71 5.72 6.46 -7.06
CA LYS A 71 6.82 6.12 -7.97
C LYS A 71 6.35 5.29 -9.17
N SER A 72 5.45 4.35 -8.93
CA SER A 72 4.87 3.56 -10.03
C SER A 72 4.07 4.44 -10.98
N GLY A 73 3.37 5.45 -10.46
CA GLY A 73 2.66 6.45 -11.28
C GLY A 73 3.60 7.23 -12.19
N GLU A 74 4.77 7.64 -11.68
CA GLU A 74 5.80 8.32 -12.49
C GLU A 74 6.32 7.42 -13.61
N LEU A 75 6.63 6.15 -13.30
CA LEU A 75 7.08 5.18 -14.31
C LEU A 75 6.03 4.90 -15.38
N ILE A 76 4.77 4.85 -14.99
CA ILE A 76 3.66 4.66 -15.93
C ILE A 76 3.51 5.85 -16.87
N ALA A 77 3.69 7.08 -16.36
CA ALA A 77 3.68 8.28 -17.19
C ALA A 77 4.83 8.25 -18.20
N GLU A 78 6.02 7.81 -17.80
CA GLU A 78 7.16 7.65 -18.69
C GLU A 78 6.92 6.58 -19.77
N ILE A 79 6.33 5.43 -19.40
CA ILE A 79 5.96 4.37 -20.36
C ILE A 79 4.96 4.91 -21.37
N ASN A 80 3.98 5.68 -20.93
CA ASN A 80 2.97 6.26 -21.82
C ASN A 80 3.58 7.24 -22.80
N ASP A 81 4.47 8.12 -22.36
CA ASP A 81 5.19 9.06 -23.22
C ASP A 81 6.06 8.33 -24.25
N ASN A 82 6.86 7.36 -23.82
CA ASN A 82 7.69 6.53 -24.69
C ASN A 82 6.84 5.77 -25.73
N THR A 83 5.69 5.25 -25.33
CA THR A 83 4.75 4.55 -26.22
C THR A 83 4.21 5.51 -27.28
N GLY A 84 3.89 6.75 -26.90
CA GLY A 84 3.48 7.81 -27.83
C GLY A 84 4.58 8.12 -28.86
N HIS A 85 5.83 8.21 -28.45
CA HIS A 85 6.99 8.40 -29.33
C HIS A 85 7.17 7.22 -30.29
N LEU A 86 7.07 5.98 -29.80
CA LEU A 86 7.18 4.78 -30.63
C LEU A 86 6.06 4.69 -31.68
N LYS A 87 4.85 5.07 -31.32
CA LYS A 87 3.71 5.17 -32.23
C LYS A 87 3.97 6.20 -33.34
N GLY A 88 4.59 7.33 -32.98
CA GLY A 88 5.03 8.33 -33.95
C GLY A 88 6.09 7.79 -34.93
N ILE A 89 7.03 6.96 -34.42
CA ILE A 89 8.05 6.30 -35.26
C ILE A 89 7.40 5.28 -36.21
N ALA A 90 6.48 4.44 -35.73
CA ALA A 90 5.76 3.47 -36.57
C ALA A 90 4.97 4.15 -37.71
N ASN A 91 4.33 5.27 -37.40
CA ASN A 91 3.61 6.07 -38.42
C ASN A 91 4.57 6.62 -39.48
N ARG A 92 5.72 7.16 -39.08
CA ARG A 92 6.73 7.64 -40.04
C ARG A 92 7.30 6.49 -40.89
N GLN A 93 7.52 5.32 -40.28
CA GLN A 93 8.01 4.14 -40.99
C GLN A 93 6.97 3.64 -42.01
N THR A 94 5.66 3.73 -41.70
CA THR A 94 4.59 3.45 -42.65
C THR A 94 4.64 4.39 -43.84
N ILE A 95 4.84 5.70 -43.61
CA ILE A 95 4.99 6.69 -44.70
C ILE A 95 6.20 6.42 -45.55
N LEU A 96 7.35 6.12 -44.91
CA LEU A 96 8.60 5.80 -45.62
C LEU A 96 8.47 4.53 -46.48
N SER A 97 7.85 3.50 -45.95
CA SER A 97 7.61 2.25 -46.69
C SER A 97 6.65 2.45 -47.88
N LEU A 98 5.65 3.32 -47.69
CA LEU A 98 4.76 3.69 -48.80
C LEU A 98 5.53 4.43 -49.93
N ASN A 99 6.37 5.42 -49.57
CA ASN A 99 7.20 6.14 -50.52
C ASN A 99 8.19 5.20 -51.25
N ALA A 100 8.78 4.27 -50.50
CA ALA A 100 9.68 3.25 -51.07
C ALA A 100 8.93 2.32 -52.02
N THR A 101 7.66 1.96 -51.75
CA THR A 101 6.83 1.16 -52.64
C THR A 101 6.54 1.90 -53.92
N ILE A 102 6.25 3.20 -53.84
CA ILE A 102 5.96 4.04 -55.02
C ILE A 102 7.22 4.13 -55.91
N GLU A 103 8.41 4.36 -55.32
CA GLU A 103 9.65 4.48 -56.08
C GLU A 103 10.11 3.15 -56.66
N ALA A 104 9.87 2.04 -55.93
CA ALA A 104 10.08 0.69 -56.47
C ALA A 104 9.18 0.41 -57.72
N ALA A 105 7.92 0.79 -57.65
CA ALA A 105 7.01 0.67 -58.80
C ALA A 105 7.46 1.53 -60.00
N ARG A 106 7.99 2.73 -59.70
CA ARG A 106 8.53 3.64 -60.75
C ARG A 106 9.73 3.09 -61.46
N SER A 107 10.55 2.28 -60.73
CA SER A 107 11.78 1.64 -61.26
C SER A 107 11.49 0.37 -62.09
N GLY A 108 10.21 -0.04 -62.24
CA GLY A 108 9.80 -1.19 -63.06
C GLY A 108 10.44 -2.51 -62.61
N GLU A 109 10.99 -3.29 -63.57
CA GLU A 109 11.61 -4.60 -63.27
C GLU A 109 12.76 -4.51 -62.27
N ALA A 110 13.57 -3.46 -62.35
CA ALA A 110 14.70 -3.25 -61.40
C ALA A 110 14.25 -2.98 -59.96
N GLY A 111 13.02 -2.49 -59.74
CA GLY A 111 12.45 -2.17 -58.45
C GLY A 111 11.79 -3.34 -57.71
N LYS A 112 11.58 -4.50 -58.35
CA LYS A 112 10.82 -5.61 -57.77
C LYS A 112 11.31 -6.06 -56.40
N GLY A 113 12.64 -6.16 -56.24
CA GLY A 113 13.24 -6.54 -54.94
C GLY A 113 12.99 -5.50 -53.84
N PHE A 114 13.04 -4.21 -54.19
CA PHE A 114 12.76 -3.12 -53.28
C PHE A 114 11.27 -3.05 -52.88
N ALA A 115 10.39 -3.38 -53.81
CA ALA A 115 8.92 -3.43 -53.52
C ALA A 115 8.59 -4.47 -52.44
N VAL A 116 9.27 -5.63 -52.44
CA VAL A 116 9.08 -6.67 -51.40
C VAL A 116 9.55 -6.17 -50.03
N VAL A 117 10.73 -5.53 -49.99
CA VAL A 117 11.25 -4.97 -48.73
C VAL A 117 10.32 -3.88 -48.17
N ALA A 118 9.88 -2.96 -49.04
CA ALA A 118 8.97 -1.89 -48.66
C ALA A 118 7.64 -2.43 -48.11
N LYS A 119 7.09 -3.47 -48.71
CA LYS A 119 5.90 -4.13 -48.21
C LYS A 119 6.09 -4.78 -46.85
N SER A 120 7.21 -5.50 -46.66
CA SER A 120 7.55 -6.08 -45.36
C SER A 120 7.73 -5.03 -44.26
N MET A 121 8.32 -3.87 -44.60
CA MET A 121 8.45 -2.73 -43.68
C MET A 121 7.06 -2.16 -43.30
N GLN A 122 6.13 -2.07 -44.25
CA GLN A 122 4.77 -1.60 -44.00
C GLN A 122 4.01 -2.54 -43.06
N GLU A 123 4.11 -3.85 -43.28
CA GLU A 123 3.52 -4.87 -42.46
C GLU A 123 4.07 -4.81 -41.00
N LEU A 124 5.42 -4.69 -40.87
CA LEU A 124 6.06 -4.56 -39.57
C LEU A 124 5.65 -3.28 -38.82
N SER A 125 5.52 -2.16 -39.55
CA SER A 125 5.03 -0.91 -38.95
C SER A 125 3.58 -1.03 -38.43
N GLY A 126 2.72 -1.72 -39.18
CA GLY A 126 1.36 -2.00 -38.77
C GLY A 126 1.28 -2.88 -37.51
N GLN A 127 2.11 -3.93 -37.46
CA GLN A 127 2.21 -4.78 -36.27
C GLN A 127 2.72 -3.99 -35.06
N SER A 128 3.74 -3.14 -35.26
CA SER A 128 4.28 -2.29 -34.19
C SER A 128 3.19 -1.34 -33.65
N ALA A 129 2.43 -0.69 -34.52
CA ALA A 129 1.34 0.20 -34.12
C ALA A 129 0.26 -0.54 -33.31
N SER A 130 -0.05 -1.79 -33.66
CA SER A 130 -0.98 -2.64 -32.87
C SER A 130 -0.44 -2.91 -31.46
N ILE A 131 0.84 -3.29 -31.35
CA ILE A 131 1.49 -3.55 -30.05
C ILE A 131 1.46 -2.30 -29.17
N TYR A 132 1.75 -1.12 -29.73
CA TYR A 132 1.71 0.13 -28.96
C TYR A 132 0.30 0.47 -28.47
N ASN A 133 -0.75 0.18 -29.24
CA ASN A 133 -2.12 0.33 -28.78
C ASN A 133 -2.45 -0.64 -27.61
N ASP A 134 -1.92 -1.85 -27.64
CA ASP A 134 -2.13 -2.82 -26.54
C ASP A 134 -1.35 -2.41 -25.29
N ILE A 135 -0.17 -1.81 -25.44
CA ILE A 135 0.59 -1.21 -24.30
C ILE A 135 -0.22 -0.06 -23.70
N GLU A 136 -0.77 0.87 -24.50
CA GLU A 136 -1.63 1.98 -24.01
C GLU A 136 -2.81 1.47 -23.20
N LYS A 137 -3.49 0.40 -23.65
CA LYS A 137 -4.59 -0.21 -22.89
C LYS A 137 -4.13 -0.78 -21.56
N SER A 138 -3.01 -1.53 -21.56
CA SER A 138 -2.44 -2.11 -20.33
C SER A 138 -2.02 -1.03 -19.33
N VAL A 139 -1.41 0.05 -19.81
CA VAL A 139 -1.06 1.23 -19.01
C VAL A 139 -2.31 1.87 -18.40
N GLY A 140 -3.37 2.01 -19.17
CA GLY A 140 -4.65 2.52 -18.67
C GLY A 140 -5.26 1.66 -17.56
N GLU A 141 -5.22 0.33 -17.72
CA GLU A 141 -5.67 -0.61 -16.68
C GLU A 141 -4.83 -0.52 -15.40
N ILE A 142 -3.50 -0.47 -15.51
CA ILE A 142 -2.61 -0.33 -14.37
C ILE A 142 -2.89 1.00 -13.64
N THR A 143 -3.05 2.10 -14.38
CA THR A 143 -3.37 3.42 -13.80
C THR A 143 -4.67 3.36 -13.00
N ARG A 144 -5.69 2.69 -13.52
CA ARG A 144 -6.96 2.52 -12.80
C ARG A 144 -6.78 1.70 -11.52
N LEU A 145 -6.10 0.56 -11.60
CA LEU A 145 -5.83 -0.28 -10.43
C LEU A 145 -5.07 0.47 -9.33
N MET A 146 -4.10 1.30 -9.70
CA MET A 146 -3.36 2.12 -8.74
C MET A 146 -4.24 3.18 -8.09
N SER A 147 -5.16 3.79 -8.85
CA SER A 147 -6.15 4.72 -8.31
C SER A 147 -7.09 4.02 -7.33
N ASP A 148 -7.58 2.83 -7.66
CA ASP A 148 -8.46 2.02 -6.79
C ASP A 148 -7.74 1.66 -5.49
N ILE A 149 -6.46 1.27 -5.56
CA ILE A 149 -5.63 1.01 -4.38
C ILE A 149 -5.47 2.28 -3.54
N SER A 150 -5.14 3.42 -4.15
CA SER A 150 -4.98 4.69 -3.44
C SER A 150 -6.26 5.10 -2.69
N THR A 151 -7.42 4.94 -3.34
CA THR A 151 -8.72 5.24 -2.72
C THR A 151 -9.01 4.31 -1.55
N ALA A 152 -8.77 3.01 -1.68
CA ALA A 152 -8.96 2.04 -0.59
C ALA A 152 -8.08 2.36 0.64
N PHE A 153 -6.87 2.91 0.43
CA PHE A 153 -6.02 3.37 1.53
C PHE A 153 -6.54 4.63 2.23
N GLU A 154 -7.18 5.53 1.50
CA GLU A 154 -7.77 6.74 2.10
C GLU A 154 -9.03 6.42 2.93
N GLU A 155 -9.83 5.46 2.52
CA GLU A 155 -11.02 5.00 3.24
C GLU A 155 -10.69 4.17 4.49
N SER A 156 -9.46 3.65 4.61
CA SER A 156 -9.03 2.82 5.75
C SER A 156 -8.46 3.61 6.93
N LYS A 157 -8.47 4.94 6.88
CA LYS A 157 -8.03 5.85 7.97
C LYS A 157 -9.17 6.16 8.91
#